data_6f3f09d0e3c65ab03ede61c1d0e9373c
#
_entry.id   6f3f09d0e3c65ab03ede61c1d0e9373c
#
_cell.length_a   1.000
_cell.length_b   1.000
_cell.length_c   1.000
_cell.angle_alpha   90.00
_cell.angle_beta   90.00
_cell.angle_gamma   90.00
#
_symmetry.space_group_name_H-M   'P 1'
#
loop_
_entity.id
_entity.type
_entity.pdbx_description
1 polymer ?
#
loop_
_entity_poly.entity_id
_entity_poly.type
_entity_poly.pdbx_seq_one_letter_code
_entity_poly.pdbx_strand_id
1 'polypeptide(L)'
;MDDINTLRRILRESRVIAVVGLSADWYRPSYFAAKYMQEHGYRVVSVNPKYGEILGEKCYPSLREIPGKVDLVDVFRKTADVMPIAEDAIAIGAKVLWQQLGVKNEAAAAKARAAGLEAVMDRCVKIEHGRLFGGLNWVGVNTHIISAKRPRWLAY
;
A
#
# COMPACT_ATOMS: atom_id res chain seq x y z
N MET A 1 13.29 11.93 -3.07
CA MET A 1 13.64 10.52 -3.33
C MET A 1 13.52 9.75 -2.04
N ASP A 2 12.74 8.69 -2.05
CA ASP A 2 12.54 7.89 -0.85
C ASP A 2 13.79 7.03 -0.63
N ASP A 3 14.56 7.37 0.38
CA ASP A 3 15.73 6.57 0.70
C ASP A 3 15.33 5.25 1.41
N ILE A 4 16.24 4.29 1.34
CA ILE A 4 16.02 2.94 1.86
C ILE A 4 15.73 2.89 3.37
N ASN A 5 16.30 3.81 4.13
CA ASN A 5 16.09 3.88 5.58
C ASN A 5 14.70 4.41 5.90
N THR A 6 14.23 5.40 5.15
CA THR A 6 12.86 5.92 5.26
C THR A 6 11.83 4.83 4.95
N LEU A 7 12.00 4.10 3.84
CA LEU A 7 11.10 3.00 3.47
C LEU A 7 11.10 1.90 4.54
N ARG A 8 12.27 1.51 5.03
CA ARG A 8 12.40 0.50 6.10
C ARG A 8 11.70 0.94 7.37
N ARG A 9 11.87 2.19 7.78
CA ARG A 9 11.21 2.75 8.96
C ARG A 9 9.69 2.77 8.80
N ILE A 10 9.18 3.28 7.68
CA ILE A 10 7.74 3.30 7.38
C ILE A 10 7.14 1.90 7.52
N LEU A 11 7.72 0.90 6.87
CA LEU A 11 7.20 -0.47 6.89
C LEU A 11 7.34 -1.12 8.27
N ARG A 12 8.37 -0.80 9.02
CA ARG A 12 8.57 -1.32 10.38
C ARG A 12 7.56 -0.74 11.38
N GLU A 13 7.26 0.54 11.27
CA GLU A 13 6.40 1.26 12.22
C GLU A 13 4.92 1.13 11.91
N SER A 14 4.55 0.86 10.65
CA SER A 14 3.16 0.67 10.26
C SER A 14 2.60 -0.66 10.76
N ARG A 15 1.34 -0.67 11.18
CA ARG A 15 0.61 -1.87 11.61
C ARG A 15 -0.67 -2.07 10.83
N VAL A 16 -1.40 -1.00 10.58
CA VAL A 16 -2.67 -1.01 9.85
C VAL A 16 -2.49 -0.32 8.51
N ILE A 17 -2.72 -1.08 7.45
CA ILE A 17 -2.66 -0.61 6.07
C ILE A 17 -4.07 -0.59 5.49
N ALA A 18 -4.55 0.59 5.08
CA ALA A 18 -5.76 0.72 4.30
C ALA A 18 -5.42 0.69 2.80
N VAL A 19 -5.95 -0.27 2.09
CA VAL A 19 -5.70 -0.44 0.65
C VAL A 19 -6.90 0.11 -0.13
N VAL A 20 -6.71 1.25 -0.78
CA VAL A 20 -7.75 1.91 -1.57
C VAL A 20 -7.74 1.36 -3.00
N GLY A 21 -8.86 0.80 -3.42
CA GLY A 21 -8.99 0.14 -4.72
C GLY A 21 -8.60 -1.33 -4.71
N LEU A 22 -8.55 -1.96 -3.55
CA LEU A 22 -8.33 -3.40 -3.42
C LEU A 22 -9.43 -4.17 -4.13
N SER A 23 -9.03 -5.10 -5.00
CA SER A 23 -9.93 -6.02 -5.69
C SER A 23 -10.04 -7.35 -4.96
N ALA A 24 -11.24 -7.93 -4.95
CA ALA A 24 -11.44 -9.31 -4.49
C ALA A 24 -10.94 -10.36 -5.50
N ASP A 25 -10.64 -9.95 -6.73
CA ASP A 25 -10.14 -10.85 -7.76
C ASP A 25 -8.71 -11.28 -7.45
N TRP A 26 -8.52 -12.57 -7.17
CA TRP A 26 -7.27 -13.14 -6.70
C TRP A 26 -6.08 -12.95 -7.67
N TYR A 27 -6.34 -12.68 -8.95
CA TYR A 27 -5.31 -12.43 -9.96
C TYR A 27 -4.89 -10.98 -10.09
N ARG A 28 -5.52 -10.05 -9.39
CA ARG A 28 -5.19 -8.62 -9.44
C ARG A 28 -3.97 -8.29 -8.58
N PRO A 29 -3.09 -7.38 -9.03
CA PRO A 29 -1.92 -6.95 -8.26
C PRO A 29 -2.26 -6.44 -6.86
N SER A 30 -3.37 -5.73 -6.70
CA SER A 30 -3.81 -5.23 -5.40
C SER A 30 -4.11 -6.36 -4.42
N TYR A 31 -4.71 -7.45 -4.89
CA TYR A 31 -4.99 -8.61 -4.06
C TYR A 31 -3.69 -9.30 -3.59
N PHE A 32 -2.73 -9.50 -4.47
CA PHE A 32 -1.45 -10.10 -4.09
C PHE A 32 -0.68 -9.26 -3.10
N ALA A 33 -0.61 -7.96 -3.32
CA ALA A 33 0.07 -7.07 -2.41
C ALA A 33 -0.59 -7.07 -1.03
N ALA A 34 -1.91 -6.95 -0.98
CA ALA A 34 -2.68 -6.97 0.26
C ALA A 34 -2.52 -8.29 1.02
N LYS A 35 -2.67 -9.43 0.33
CA LYS A 35 -2.50 -10.76 0.92
C LYS A 35 -1.08 -10.96 1.47
N TYR A 36 -0.07 -10.57 0.70
CA TYR A 36 1.32 -10.65 1.14
C TYR A 36 1.55 -9.84 2.42
N MET A 37 1.06 -8.61 2.47
CA MET A 37 1.21 -7.78 3.67
C MET A 37 0.47 -8.37 4.87
N GLN A 38 -0.74 -8.90 4.67
CA GLN A 38 -1.49 -9.59 5.72
C GLN A 38 -0.72 -10.80 6.26
N GLU A 39 -0.15 -11.62 5.40
CA GLU A 39 0.67 -12.79 5.77
C GLU A 39 1.96 -12.40 6.50
N HIS A 40 2.41 -11.17 6.37
CA HIS A 40 3.60 -10.63 7.04
C HIS A 40 3.29 -9.77 8.28
N GLY A 41 2.09 -9.94 8.84
CA GLY A 41 1.73 -9.40 10.15
C GLY A 41 1.05 -8.03 10.14
N TYR A 42 0.72 -7.48 8.97
CA TYR A 42 -0.05 -6.25 8.90
C TYR A 42 -1.55 -6.54 8.95
N ARG A 43 -2.29 -5.67 9.62
CA ARG A 43 -3.74 -5.65 9.44
C ARG A 43 -4.03 -4.88 8.16
N VAL A 44 -4.68 -5.54 7.21
CA VAL A 44 -5.04 -4.96 5.92
C VAL A 44 -6.53 -4.70 5.88
N VAL A 45 -6.91 -3.43 5.72
CA VAL A 45 -8.30 -2.98 5.61
C VAL A 45 -8.56 -2.53 4.19
N SER A 46 -9.56 -3.10 3.54
CA SER A 46 -9.90 -2.74 2.16
C SER A 46 -10.86 -1.57 2.09
N VAL A 47 -10.59 -0.69 1.13
CA VAL A 47 -11.47 0.44 0.78
C VAL A 47 -11.90 0.30 -0.68
N ASN A 48 -13.13 -0.14 -0.88
CA ASN A 48 -13.72 -0.25 -2.21
C ASN A 48 -15.25 -0.34 -2.07
N PRO A 49 -16.03 0.56 -2.69
CA PRO A 49 -17.50 0.56 -2.56
C PRO A 49 -18.18 -0.66 -3.19
N LYS A 50 -17.46 -1.47 -3.98
CA LYS A 50 -18.02 -2.64 -4.66
C LYS A 50 -18.12 -3.89 -3.81
N TYR A 51 -17.40 -3.98 -2.69
CA TYR A 51 -17.26 -5.23 -1.92
C TYR A 51 -17.65 -5.03 -0.46
N GLY A 52 -18.23 -6.07 0.14
CA GLY A 52 -18.54 -6.08 1.58
C GLY A 52 -17.38 -6.60 2.43
N GLU A 53 -16.63 -7.57 1.89
CA GLU A 53 -15.52 -8.21 2.59
C GLU A 53 -14.43 -8.64 1.59
N ILE A 54 -13.16 -8.47 1.96
CA ILE A 54 -12.00 -8.96 1.21
C ILE A 54 -10.95 -9.45 2.22
N LEU A 55 -10.39 -10.63 1.97
CA LEU A 55 -9.33 -11.23 2.81
C LEU A 55 -9.72 -11.40 4.29
N GLY A 56 -11.00 -11.67 4.55
CA GLY A 56 -11.52 -11.90 5.90
C GLY A 56 -11.76 -10.62 6.72
N GLU A 57 -11.60 -9.44 6.12
CA GLU A 57 -11.85 -8.16 6.76
C GLU A 57 -12.99 -7.42 6.05
N LYS A 58 -13.78 -6.69 6.81
CA LYS A 58 -14.83 -5.82 6.26
C LYS A 58 -14.22 -4.80 5.30
N CYS A 59 -14.87 -4.63 4.15
CA CYS A 59 -14.51 -3.61 3.18
C CYS A 59 -15.33 -2.34 3.41
N TYR A 60 -14.67 -1.18 3.40
CA TYR A 60 -15.31 0.10 3.64
C TYR A 60 -15.45 0.89 2.34
N PRO A 61 -16.53 1.66 2.13
CA PRO A 61 -16.71 2.44 0.91
C PRO A 61 -15.74 3.63 0.81
N SER A 62 -15.27 4.16 1.94
CA SER A 62 -14.29 5.24 1.99
C SER A 62 -13.33 5.11 3.17
N LEU A 63 -12.20 5.80 3.11
CA LEU A 63 -11.25 5.87 4.23
C LEU A 63 -11.86 6.43 5.50
N ARG A 64 -12.76 7.41 5.37
CA ARG A 64 -13.40 8.09 6.50
C ARG A 64 -14.32 7.19 7.32
N GLU A 65 -14.77 6.08 6.76
CA GLU A 65 -15.66 5.13 7.42
C GLU A 65 -14.93 4.02 8.18
N ILE A 66 -13.61 3.94 8.06
CA ILE A 66 -12.81 2.96 8.79
C ILE A 66 -12.78 3.33 10.27
N PRO A 67 -13.25 2.45 11.17
CA PRO A 67 -13.11 2.68 12.60
C PRO A 67 -11.66 2.47 13.06
N GLY A 68 -11.19 3.34 13.93
CA GLY A 68 -9.85 3.20 14.50
C GLY A 68 -8.76 3.81 13.62
N LYS A 69 -7.54 3.50 13.98
CA LYS A 69 -6.33 4.12 13.42
C LYS A 69 -5.87 3.41 12.15
N VAL A 70 -5.49 4.19 11.16
CA VAL A 70 -4.80 3.74 9.95
C VAL A 70 -3.40 4.36 9.93
N ASP A 71 -2.38 3.55 9.78
CA ASP A 71 -1.00 4.04 9.70
C ASP A 71 -0.60 4.40 8.27
N LEU A 72 -0.91 3.54 7.33
CA LEU A 72 -0.50 3.68 5.93
C LEU A 72 -1.69 3.52 5.00
N VAL A 73 -1.86 4.46 4.09
CA VAL A 73 -2.86 4.40 3.02
C VAL A 73 -2.15 4.02 1.72
N ASP A 74 -2.44 2.83 1.23
CA ASP A 74 -1.86 2.26 0.02
C ASP A 74 -2.83 2.40 -1.15
N VAL A 75 -2.42 3.10 -2.21
CA VAL A 75 -3.31 3.54 -3.28
C VAL A 75 -3.13 2.71 -4.54
N PHE A 76 -4.13 1.88 -4.85
CA PHE A 76 -4.29 1.14 -6.10
C PHE A 76 -5.37 1.78 -6.98
N ARG A 77 -5.21 3.05 -7.30
CA ARG A 77 -6.12 3.80 -8.18
C ARG A 77 -5.32 4.53 -9.25
N LYS A 78 -6.02 5.05 -10.25
CA LYS A 78 -5.39 5.89 -11.29
C LYS A 78 -4.79 7.15 -10.66
N THR A 79 -3.71 7.64 -11.26
CA THR A 79 -3.02 8.85 -10.78
C THR A 79 -3.97 10.04 -10.62
N ALA A 80 -4.95 10.21 -11.51
CA ALA A 80 -5.94 11.27 -11.44
C ALA A 80 -6.86 11.18 -10.20
N ASP A 81 -7.04 10.00 -9.63
CA ASP A 81 -7.95 9.76 -8.51
C ASP A 81 -7.28 9.92 -7.13
N VAL A 82 -5.97 10.18 -7.10
CA VAL A 82 -5.21 10.18 -5.84
C VAL A 82 -5.50 11.38 -4.96
N MET A 83 -5.79 12.54 -5.52
CA MET A 83 -5.97 13.77 -4.73
C MET A 83 -7.08 13.66 -3.66
N PRO A 84 -8.30 13.20 -3.98
CA PRO A 84 -9.34 12.99 -2.97
C PRO A 84 -8.94 11.96 -1.91
N ILE A 85 -8.20 10.92 -2.29
CA ILE A 85 -7.68 9.90 -1.38
C ILE A 85 -6.66 10.49 -0.41
N ALA A 86 -5.77 11.37 -0.90
CA ALA A 86 -4.81 12.08 -0.06
C ALA A 86 -5.53 12.99 0.96
N GLU A 87 -6.58 13.68 0.54
CA GLU A 87 -7.40 14.49 1.45
C GLU A 87 -8.07 13.65 2.53
N ASP A 88 -8.60 12.50 2.19
CA ASP A 88 -9.17 11.56 3.16
C ASP A 88 -8.12 10.98 4.10
N ALA A 89 -6.93 10.63 3.58
CA ALA A 89 -5.82 10.15 4.41
C ALA A 89 -5.39 11.20 5.44
N ILE A 90 -5.34 12.47 5.05
CA ILE A 90 -5.07 13.59 5.95
C ILE A 90 -6.17 13.71 7.02
N ALA A 91 -7.43 13.65 6.59
CA ALA A 91 -8.58 13.81 7.48
C ALA A 91 -8.67 12.72 8.57
N ILE A 92 -8.29 11.49 8.25
CA ILE A 92 -8.29 10.38 9.22
C ILE A 92 -7.01 10.32 10.08
N GLY A 93 -6.05 11.19 9.84
CA GLY A 93 -4.80 11.22 10.59
C GLY A 93 -3.86 10.06 10.27
N ALA A 94 -3.86 9.55 9.04
CA ALA A 94 -2.88 8.58 8.59
C ALA A 94 -1.46 9.17 8.64
N LYS A 95 -0.46 8.31 8.76
CA LYS A 95 0.95 8.74 8.81
C LYS A 95 1.61 8.75 7.45
N VAL A 96 1.17 7.86 6.56
CA VAL A 96 1.80 7.64 5.26
C VAL A 96 0.76 7.55 4.15
N LEU A 97 1.01 8.27 3.06
CA LEU A 97 0.33 8.08 1.78
C LEU A 97 1.28 7.33 0.84
N TRP A 98 0.93 6.12 0.47
CA TRP A 98 1.73 5.27 -0.41
C TRP A 98 1.05 5.12 -1.77
N GLN A 99 1.67 5.64 -2.81
CA GLN A 99 1.21 5.51 -4.18
C GLN A 99 1.94 4.34 -4.84
N GLN A 100 1.19 3.34 -5.26
CA GLN A 100 1.69 2.10 -5.83
C GLN A 100 2.47 2.30 -7.13
N LEU A 101 3.15 1.24 -7.56
CA LEU A 101 3.89 1.21 -8.81
C LEU A 101 3.00 1.65 -9.99
N GLY A 102 3.44 2.64 -10.74
CA GLY A 102 2.68 3.25 -11.82
C GLY A 102 1.73 4.36 -11.38
N VAL A 103 1.63 4.64 -10.08
CA VAL A 103 0.81 5.74 -9.55
C VAL A 103 1.73 6.84 -9.04
N LYS A 104 1.70 7.99 -9.68
CA LYS A 104 2.56 9.11 -9.34
C LYS A 104 1.82 10.43 -9.48
N ASN A 105 1.23 10.89 -8.37
CA ASN A 105 0.59 12.19 -8.26
C ASN A 105 1.40 13.07 -7.30
N GLU A 106 2.24 13.93 -7.87
CA GLU A 106 3.14 14.78 -7.10
C GLU A 106 2.39 15.85 -6.29
N ALA A 107 1.30 16.37 -6.83
CA ALA A 107 0.48 17.36 -6.12
C ALA A 107 -0.17 16.75 -4.87
N ALA A 108 -0.70 15.54 -4.97
CA ALA A 108 -1.24 14.81 -3.83
C ALA A 108 -0.17 14.48 -2.78
N ALA A 109 1.02 14.08 -3.23
CA ALA A 109 2.16 13.83 -2.34
C ALA A 109 2.59 15.11 -1.62
N ALA A 110 2.70 16.23 -2.33
CA ALA A 110 3.04 17.53 -1.73
C ALA A 110 2.00 17.96 -0.69
N LYS A 111 0.71 17.79 -0.99
CA LYS A 111 -0.38 18.11 -0.06
C LYS A 111 -0.31 17.24 1.20
N ALA A 112 -0.06 15.94 1.05
CA ALA A 112 0.11 15.03 2.18
C ALA A 112 1.29 15.43 3.06
N ARG A 113 2.44 15.74 2.46
CA ARG A 113 3.64 16.21 3.19
C ARG A 113 3.40 17.53 3.92
N ALA A 114 2.73 18.47 3.29
CA ALA A 114 2.37 19.74 3.92
C ALA A 114 1.47 19.56 5.15
N ALA A 115 0.67 18.50 5.17
CA ALA A 115 -0.19 18.13 6.31
C ALA A 115 0.52 17.23 7.34
N GLY A 116 1.81 16.95 7.17
CA GLY A 116 2.60 16.16 8.11
C GLY A 116 2.66 14.66 7.83
N LEU A 117 2.10 14.18 6.72
CA LEU A 117 2.25 12.78 6.30
C LEU A 117 3.57 12.58 5.57
N GLU A 118 4.07 11.37 5.61
CA GLU A 118 5.06 10.92 4.63
C GLU A 118 4.36 10.49 3.34
N ALA A 119 5.00 10.69 2.20
CA ALA A 119 4.44 10.30 0.92
C ALA A 119 5.48 9.55 0.10
N VAL A 120 5.09 8.35 -0.33
CA VAL A 120 5.87 7.48 -1.21
C VAL A 120 5.12 7.38 -2.54
N MET A 121 5.84 7.42 -3.65
CA MET A 121 5.26 7.35 -5.00
C MET A 121 5.93 6.29 -5.86
N ASP A 122 5.13 5.69 -6.75
CA ASP A 122 5.62 4.78 -7.80
C ASP A 122 6.44 3.61 -7.25
N ARG A 123 5.97 3.02 -6.14
CA ARG A 123 6.60 1.86 -5.52
C ARG A 123 5.55 0.83 -5.10
N CYS A 124 5.83 -0.46 -5.32
CA CYS A 124 4.99 -1.53 -4.82
C CYS A 124 5.35 -1.85 -3.37
N VAL A 125 4.39 -1.72 -2.46
CA VAL A 125 4.59 -1.97 -1.03
C VAL A 125 5.07 -3.40 -0.76
N LYS A 126 4.55 -4.38 -1.48
CA LYS A 126 4.97 -5.79 -1.42
C LYS A 126 6.44 -5.96 -1.83
N ILE A 127 6.84 -5.34 -2.94
CA ILE A 127 8.22 -5.43 -3.46
C ILE A 127 9.19 -4.78 -2.49
N GLU A 128 8.87 -3.60 -1.98
CA GLU A 128 9.73 -2.91 -1.02
C GLU A 128 9.86 -3.69 0.28
N HIS A 129 8.77 -4.24 0.80
CA HIS A 129 8.82 -5.11 1.97
C HIS A 129 9.66 -6.36 1.72
N GLY A 130 9.47 -7.04 0.60
CA GLY A 130 10.24 -8.23 0.23
C GLY A 130 11.74 -7.95 0.09
N ARG A 131 12.10 -6.78 -0.48
CA ARG A 131 13.50 -6.34 -0.59
C ARG A 131 14.14 -6.06 0.77
N LEU A 132 13.41 -5.45 1.69
CA LEU A 132 13.95 -4.97 2.96
C LEU A 132 13.91 -6.04 4.07
N PHE A 133 12.92 -6.92 4.03
CA PHE A 133 12.66 -7.90 5.10
C PHE A 133 12.59 -9.36 4.62
N GLY A 134 12.47 -9.60 3.32
CA GLY A 134 12.24 -10.93 2.73
C GLY A 134 13.47 -11.83 2.61
N GLY A 135 14.65 -11.40 3.08
CA GLY A 135 15.87 -12.22 3.07
C GLY A 135 16.59 -12.31 1.73
N LEU A 136 16.00 -11.91 0.62
CA LEU A 136 16.66 -11.95 -0.71
C LEU A 136 17.90 -11.07 -0.78
N ASN A 137 17.94 -9.97 -0.06
CA ASN A 137 19.12 -9.10 0.03
C ASN A 137 20.30 -9.77 0.75
N TRP A 138 20.04 -10.72 1.64
CA TRP A 138 21.07 -11.45 2.38
C TRP A 138 21.87 -12.42 1.50
N VAL A 139 21.25 -12.93 0.46
CA VAL A 139 21.90 -13.84 -0.51
C VAL A 139 22.37 -13.13 -1.76
N GLY A 140 22.29 -11.80 -1.80
CA GLY A 140 22.77 -11.01 -2.93
C GLY A 140 21.94 -11.14 -4.21
N VAL A 141 20.75 -11.73 -4.13
CA VAL A 141 19.87 -11.89 -5.29
C VAL A 141 19.11 -10.60 -5.54
N ASN A 142 19.58 -9.84 -6.52
CA ASN A 142 18.86 -8.70 -7.05
C ASN A 142 18.46 -9.00 -8.50
N THR A 143 17.19 -9.32 -8.68
CA THR A 143 16.67 -9.68 -10.00
C THR A 143 16.45 -8.48 -10.90
N HIS A 144 16.54 -7.25 -10.38
CA HIS A 144 16.16 -6.00 -11.06
C HIS A 144 14.75 -6.00 -11.67
N ILE A 145 13.94 -7.04 -11.39
CA ILE A 145 12.56 -7.15 -11.85
C ILE A 145 11.66 -6.53 -10.80
N ILE A 146 11.08 -5.39 -11.15
CA ILE A 146 10.06 -4.72 -10.33
C ILE A 146 8.70 -5.10 -10.89
N SER A 147 8.01 -6.04 -10.24
CA SER A 147 6.67 -6.48 -10.63
C SER A 147 5.82 -6.82 -9.42
N ALA A 148 4.61 -6.28 -9.38
CA ALA A 148 3.57 -6.71 -8.43
C ALA A 148 2.82 -7.96 -8.89
N LYS A 149 3.05 -8.41 -10.12
CA LYS A 149 2.40 -9.60 -10.67
C LYS A 149 2.93 -10.87 -10.01
N ARG A 150 2.03 -11.81 -9.77
CA ARG A 150 2.40 -13.14 -9.27
C ARG A 150 3.28 -13.87 -10.29
N PRO A 151 4.43 -14.41 -9.89
CA PRO A 151 5.21 -15.27 -10.79
C PRO A 151 4.39 -16.51 -11.21
N ARG A 152 4.43 -16.85 -12.48
CA ARG A 152 3.66 -17.98 -13.02
C ARG A 152 4.06 -19.33 -12.44
N TRP A 153 5.25 -19.44 -11.88
CA TRP A 153 5.80 -20.66 -11.30
C TRP A 153 5.49 -20.85 -9.81
N LEU A 154 4.91 -19.84 -9.15
CA LEU A 154 4.42 -19.99 -7.78
C LEU A 154 3.05 -20.69 -7.81
N ALA A 155 3.05 -21.96 -7.50
CA ALA A 155 1.82 -22.70 -7.24
C ALA A 155 1.34 -22.40 -5.79
N TYR A 156 0.17 -21.84 -5.67
CA TYR A 156 -0.60 -21.82 -4.44
C TYR A 156 -1.97 -22.36 -4.73
#